data_a3a86afdc37c0093d7bdd5a1524289d4
#
_entry.id   a3a86afdc37c0093d7bdd5a1524289d4
#
_cell.length_a   1.000
_cell.length_b   1.000
_cell.length_c   1.000
_cell.angle_alpha   90.00
_cell.angle_beta   90.00
_cell.angle_gamma   90.00
#
_symmetry.space_group_name_H-M   'P 1'
#
loop_
_entity.id
_entity.type
_entity.pdbx_description
1 polymer ?
#
loop_
_entity_poly.entity_id
_entity_poly.type
_entity_poly.pdbx_seq_one_letter_code
_entity_poly.pdbx_strand_id
1 'polypeptide(L)'
;SSISLNMDQKELPKKPDKNTRKNKLGKEFNRLDIPQHMAKLINYGLFDILMRYSNTIVFGQDVAKKGGVYHVTADLLTGFGPRRIFDSPLDETSILGFGIGTAHNGFIPIPEIQFLAYFHNAEDQIRGEASTLPFFSNGQFVNPMVLRVPGLGYQKGFGGHFHNDNSLTIFRDIPGLVLAIPSN
;
A
#
# COMPACT_ATOMS: atom_id res chain seq x y z
N SER A 1 -5.15 -29.88 -3.09
CA SER A 1 -3.79 -29.80 -3.65
C SER A 1 -3.29 -28.38 -3.39
N SER A 2 -2.26 -28.28 -2.55
CA SER A 2 -1.56 -27.03 -2.28
C SER A 2 -0.91 -26.56 -3.58
N ILE A 3 -1.34 -25.43 -4.10
CA ILE A 3 -0.60 -24.72 -5.13
C ILE A 3 0.66 -24.19 -4.43
N SER A 4 1.76 -24.91 -4.55
CA SER A 4 3.05 -24.36 -4.18
C SER A 4 3.37 -23.31 -5.22
N LEU A 5 3.28 -22.04 -4.85
CA LEU A 5 3.91 -20.97 -5.58
C LEU A 5 5.42 -21.25 -5.51
N ASN A 6 5.95 -21.92 -6.52
CA ASN A 6 7.37 -21.92 -6.81
C ASN A 6 7.73 -20.48 -7.22
N MET A 7 7.82 -19.63 -6.23
CA MET A 7 8.59 -18.41 -6.38
C MET A 7 10.04 -18.89 -6.48
N ASP A 8 10.61 -18.88 -7.70
CA ASP A 8 12.04 -18.89 -7.85
C ASP A 8 12.60 -17.95 -6.78
N GLN A 9 13.42 -18.50 -5.88
CA GLN A 9 14.07 -17.71 -4.84
C GLN A 9 15.13 -16.82 -5.49
N LYS A 10 14.67 -15.86 -6.33
CA LYS A 10 15.50 -14.70 -6.64
C LYS A 10 15.80 -14.06 -5.30
N GLU A 11 17.07 -13.99 -4.96
CA GLU A 11 17.49 -13.30 -3.73
C GLU A 11 16.75 -11.98 -3.60
N LEU A 12 15.98 -11.85 -2.52
CA LEU A 12 15.27 -10.61 -2.26
C LEU A 12 16.29 -9.46 -2.23
N PRO A 13 16.01 -8.32 -2.85
CA PRO A 13 16.90 -7.17 -2.82
C PRO A 13 17.33 -6.88 -1.39
N LYS A 14 18.62 -6.60 -1.18
CA LYS A 14 19.16 -6.34 0.14
C LYS A 14 18.48 -5.14 0.79
N LYS A 15 18.33 -5.19 2.11
CA LYS A 15 17.86 -4.01 2.86
C LYS A 15 18.79 -2.83 2.59
N PRO A 16 18.26 -1.60 2.49
CA PRO A 16 19.09 -0.42 2.32
C PRO A 16 20.09 -0.31 3.48
N ASP A 17 21.32 0.06 3.15
CA ASP A 17 22.34 0.30 4.16
C ASP A 17 22.05 1.57 4.98
N LYS A 18 22.79 1.71 6.10
CA LYS A 18 22.58 2.81 7.05
C LYS A 18 22.75 4.19 6.40
N ASN A 19 23.72 4.34 5.49
CA ASN A 19 24.00 5.63 4.84
C ASN A 19 22.90 6.00 3.85
N THR A 20 22.42 5.04 3.06
CA THR A 20 21.28 5.21 2.16
C THR A 20 20.03 5.64 2.92
N ARG A 21 19.72 4.96 4.05
CA ARG A 21 18.60 5.34 4.91
C ARG A 21 18.77 6.73 5.49
N LYS A 22 19.96 7.09 5.98
CA LYS A 22 20.26 8.42 6.52
C LYS A 22 20.06 9.52 5.48
N ASN A 23 20.54 9.31 4.25
CA ASN A 23 20.41 10.29 3.17
C ASN A 23 18.92 10.48 2.77
N LYS A 24 18.13 9.43 2.73
CA LYS A 24 16.71 9.50 2.34
C LYS A 24 15.80 10.02 3.45
N LEU A 25 16.01 9.61 4.68
CA LEU A 25 15.20 10.01 5.82
C LEU A 25 15.62 11.36 6.43
N GLY A 26 16.84 11.83 6.14
CA GLY A 26 17.34 13.09 6.66
C GLY A 26 17.27 13.15 8.19
N LYS A 27 16.62 14.18 8.73
CA LYS A 27 16.46 14.38 10.19
C LYS A 27 15.66 13.25 10.86
N GLU A 28 14.76 12.62 10.13
CA GLU A 28 13.93 11.51 10.65
C GLU A 28 14.77 10.26 10.97
N PHE A 29 15.93 10.10 10.33
CA PHE A 29 16.83 8.97 10.61
C PHE A 29 17.21 8.86 12.09
N ASN A 30 17.41 9.97 12.77
CA ASN A 30 17.77 10.00 14.19
C ASN A 30 16.60 9.65 15.13
N ARG A 31 15.39 9.49 14.57
CA ARG A 31 14.17 9.16 15.31
C ARG A 31 13.73 7.72 15.15
N LEU A 32 14.47 6.91 14.38
CA LEU A 32 14.11 5.50 14.11
C LEU A 32 14.09 4.64 15.38
N ASP A 33 14.94 4.96 16.36
CA ASP A 33 15.06 4.22 17.62
C ASP A 33 14.20 4.83 18.76
N ILE A 34 13.35 5.81 18.44
CA ILE A 34 12.46 6.45 19.38
C ILE A 34 11.03 5.96 19.13
N PRO A 35 10.24 5.59 20.16
CA PRO A 35 8.85 5.22 19.99
C PRO A 35 8.06 6.25 19.18
N GLN A 36 7.37 5.80 18.15
CA GLN A 36 6.58 6.61 17.24
C GLN A 36 5.15 6.06 17.14
N HIS A 37 4.21 6.90 16.73
CA HIS A 37 2.88 6.42 16.38
C HIS A 37 2.90 5.61 15.06
N MET A 38 1.93 4.72 14.90
CA MET A 38 1.88 3.76 13.79
C MET A 38 2.01 4.42 12.40
N ALA A 39 1.34 5.55 12.14
CA ALA A 39 1.42 6.22 10.85
C ALA A 39 2.87 6.57 10.47
N LYS A 40 3.70 6.97 11.45
CA LYS A 40 5.12 7.27 11.23
C LYS A 40 5.94 6.01 11.00
N LEU A 41 5.64 4.93 11.70
CA LEU A 41 6.31 3.63 11.47
C LEU A 41 6.00 3.08 10.09
N ILE A 42 4.75 3.21 9.62
CA ILE A 42 4.38 2.84 8.25
C ILE A 42 5.13 3.72 7.23
N ASN A 43 5.24 5.02 7.49
CA ASN A 43 6.02 5.94 6.64
C ASN A 43 7.49 5.46 6.49
N TYR A 44 8.15 5.12 7.59
CA TYR A 44 9.52 4.58 7.54
C TYR A 44 9.60 3.26 6.78
N GLY A 45 8.62 2.38 6.95
CA GLY A 45 8.50 1.14 6.19
C GLY A 45 8.35 1.38 4.69
N LEU A 46 7.57 2.38 4.29
CA LEU A 46 7.42 2.78 2.87
C LEU A 46 8.73 3.32 2.30
N PHE A 47 9.48 4.13 3.06
CA PHE A 47 10.83 4.56 2.66
C PHE A 47 11.75 3.35 2.41
N ASP A 48 11.77 2.39 3.31
CA ASP A 48 12.61 1.18 3.18
C ASP A 48 12.21 0.33 1.97
N ILE A 49 10.93 0.13 1.73
CA ILE A 49 10.41 -0.61 0.57
C ILE A 49 10.78 0.11 -0.73
N LEU A 50 10.57 1.42 -0.80
CA LEU A 50 10.89 2.22 -1.98
C LEU A 50 12.40 2.30 -2.28
N MET A 51 13.25 2.27 -1.26
CA MET A 51 14.70 2.15 -1.43
C MET A 51 15.11 0.75 -1.92
N ARG A 52 14.41 -0.27 -1.46
CA ARG A 52 14.73 -1.68 -1.73
C ARG A 52 14.26 -2.13 -3.11
N TYR A 53 13.08 -1.70 -3.55
CA TYR A 53 12.45 -2.12 -4.79
C TYR A 53 12.28 -0.92 -5.72
N SER A 54 13.08 -0.88 -6.79
CA SER A 54 13.06 0.24 -7.74
C SER A 54 11.76 0.35 -8.54
N ASN A 55 11.04 -0.76 -8.70
CA ASN A 55 9.77 -0.87 -9.40
C ASN A 55 8.52 -0.66 -8.50
N THR A 56 8.70 -0.29 -7.23
CA THR A 56 7.58 0.07 -6.36
C THR A 56 7.07 1.46 -6.67
N ILE A 57 5.75 1.61 -6.78
CA ILE A 57 5.05 2.88 -6.93
C ILE A 57 3.99 3.03 -5.84
N VAL A 58 3.79 4.25 -5.35
CA VAL A 58 2.75 4.59 -4.34
C VAL A 58 1.86 5.66 -4.93
N PHE A 59 0.58 5.44 -4.94
CA PHE A 59 -0.38 6.38 -5.49
C PHE A 59 -1.75 6.24 -4.83
N GLY A 60 -2.57 7.24 -5.01
CA GLY A 60 -3.90 7.34 -4.43
C GLY A 60 -4.28 8.80 -4.29
N GLN A 61 -5.40 9.07 -3.64
CA GLN A 61 -5.83 10.43 -3.41
C GLN A 61 -4.95 11.11 -2.35
N ASP A 62 -4.41 12.28 -2.68
CA ASP A 62 -3.60 13.12 -1.77
C ASP A 62 -2.31 12.47 -1.22
N VAL A 63 -1.83 11.39 -1.80
CA VAL A 63 -0.64 10.67 -1.30
C VAL A 63 0.66 11.39 -1.61
N ALA A 64 0.71 12.21 -2.66
CA ALA A 64 1.93 12.88 -3.09
C ALA A 64 2.20 14.15 -2.27
N LYS A 65 1.71 15.28 -2.73
CA LYS A 65 2.04 16.59 -2.14
C LYS A 65 1.52 16.75 -0.71
N LYS A 66 0.33 16.25 -0.41
CA LYS A 66 -0.29 16.36 0.91
C LYS A 66 0.23 15.32 1.92
N GLY A 67 0.87 14.26 1.46
CA GLY A 67 1.45 13.23 2.33
C GLY A 67 0.46 12.20 2.84
N GLY A 68 -0.69 12.06 2.21
CA GLY A 68 -1.72 11.07 2.53
C GLY A 68 -2.44 11.27 3.85
N VAL A 69 -3.36 10.38 4.14
CA VAL A 69 -4.09 10.36 5.43
C VAL A 69 -3.10 10.08 6.56
N TYR A 70 -3.20 10.83 7.64
CA TYR A 70 -2.30 10.78 8.80
C TYR A 70 -0.82 11.01 8.47
N HIS A 71 -0.50 11.64 7.35
CA HIS A 71 0.87 11.90 6.88
C HIS A 71 1.70 10.62 6.67
N VAL A 72 1.06 9.51 6.37
CA VAL A 72 1.75 8.22 6.16
C VAL A 72 2.68 8.26 4.95
N THR A 73 2.35 9.03 3.92
CA THR A 73 3.18 9.17 2.70
C THR A 73 3.97 10.49 2.66
N ALA A 74 4.06 11.19 3.80
CA ALA A 74 4.83 12.44 3.89
C ALA A 74 6.28 12.25 3.40
N ASP A 75 6.78 13.23 2.66
CA ASP A 75 8.14 13.31 2.12
C ASP A 75 8.52 12.22 1.09
N LEU A 76 7.65 11.25 0.79
CA LEU A 76 7.92 10.22 -0.22
C LEU A 76 8.10 10.85 -1.61
N LEU A 77 7.26 11.82 -1.97
CA LEU A 77 7.38 12.52 -3.25
C LEU A 77 8.75 13.19 -3.40
N THR A 78 9.21 13.89 -2.36
CA THR A 78 10.54 14.54 -2.34
C THR A 78 11.66 13.50 -2.41
N GLY A 79 11.49 12.36 -1.74
CA GLY A 79 12.51 11.31 -1.68
C GLY A 79 12.66 10.49 -2.97
N PHE A 80 11.55 10.24 -3.69
CA PHE A 80 11.51 9.26 -4.78
C PHE A 80 11.00 9.82 -6.12
N GLY A 81 10.46 11.04 -6.12
CA GLY A 81 10.01 11.74 -7.31
C GLY A 81 8.63 11.34 -7.84
N PRO A 82 8.08 12.14 -8.78
CA PRO A 82 6.70 12.02 -9.24
C PRO A 82 6.44 10.79 -10.12
N ARG A 83 7.46 10.12 -10.61
CA ARG A 83 7.30 8.87 -11.37
C ARG A 83 6.98 7.67 -10.48
N ARG A 84 7.23 7.80 -9.19
CA ARG A 84 7.02 6.73 -8.21
C ARG A 84 5.96 7.07 -7.17
N ILE A 85 5.77 8.36 -6.90
CA ILE A 85 4.82 8.87 -5.91
C ILE A 85 3.95 9.92 -6.59
N PHE A 86 2.66 9.64 -6.74
CA PHE A 86 1.75 10.55 -7.45
C PHE A 86 0.33 10.46 -6.95
N ASP A 87 -0.42 11.55 -7.14
CA ASP A 87 -1.84 11.58 -6.85
C ASP A 87 -2.64 10.96 -8.00
N SER A 88 -3.69 10.23 -7.66
CA SER A 88 -4.70 9.74 -8.59
C SER A 88 -5.94 10.65 -8.59
N PRO A 89 -6.79 10.56 -9.60
CA PRO A 89 -8.15 11.06 -9.49
C PRO A 89 -8.89 10.45 -8.30
N LEU A 90 -9.94 11.15 -7.83
CA LEU A 90 -10.81 10.67 -6.76
C LEU A 90 -11.82 9.68 -7.34
N ASP A 91 -11.35 8.47 -7.55
CA ASP A 91 -12.15 7.33 -8.04
C ASP A 91 -11.46 6.03 -7.62
N GLU A 92 -12.02 5.37 -6.62
CA GLU A 92 -11.45 4.17 -6.01
C GLU A 92 -11.40 2.99 -6.99
N THR A 93 -12.38 2.90 -7.88
CA THR A 93 -12.39 1.90 -8.96
C THR A 93 -11.20 2.05 -9.89
N SER A 94 -10.93 3.28 -10.33
CA SER A 94 -9.76 3.59 -11.17
C SER A 94 -8.44 3.39 -10.42
N ILE A 95 -8.37 3.72 -9.13
CA ILE A 95 -7.18 3.48 -8.30
C ILE A 95 -6.81 1.99 -8.30
N LEU A 96 -7.78 1.12 -8.05
CA LEU A 96 -7.52 -0.32 -8.03
C LEU A 96 -7.29 -0.89 -9.43
N GLY A 97 -8.04 -0.46 -10.44
CA GLY A 97 -7.82 -0.87 -11.82
C GLY A 97 -6.43 -0.52 -12.32
N PHE A 98 -5.94 0.68 -12.01
CA PHE A 98 -4.57 1.09 -12.31
C PHE A 98 -3.54 0.26 -11.53
N GLY A 99 -3.81 -0.07 -10.26
CA GLY A 99 -2.98 -0.96 -9.45
C GLY A 99 -2.83 -2.33 -10.08
N ILE A 100 -3.93 -2.96 -10.48
CA ILE A 100 -3.94 -4.26 -11.15
C ILE A 100 -3.15 -4.18 -12.47
N GLY A 101 -3.44 -3.18 -13.30
CA GLY A 101 -2.77 -3.01 -14.59
C GLY A 101 -1.25 -2.78 -14.45
N THR A 102 -0.81 -2.00 -13.49
CA THR A 102 0.63 -1.78 -13.24
C THR A 102 1.31 -3.01 -12.65
N ALA A 103 0.63 -3.78 -11.79
CA ALA A 103 1.14 -5.05 -11.28
C ALA A 103 1.45 -6.04 -12.42
N HIS A 104 0.55 -6.14 -13.42
CA HIS A 104 0.76 -6.98 -14.60
C HIS A 104 1.91 -6.50 -15.49
N ASN A 105 2.29 -5.23 -15.39
CA ASN A 105 3.41 -4.65 -16.12
C ASN A 105 4.73 -4.66 -15.33
N GLY A 106 4.83 -5.46 -14.27
CA GLY A 106 6.08 -5.69 -13.54
C GLY A 106 6.39 -4.67 -12.45
N PHE A 107 5.44 -3.80 -12.11
CA PHE A 107 5.56 -2.93 -10.95
C PHE A 107 5.08 -3.64 -9.67
N ILE A 108 5.46 -3.10 -8.52
CA ILE A 108 4.89 -3.43 -7.21
C ILE A 108 4.08 -2.23 -6.75
N PRO A 109 2.81 -2.11 -7.16
CA PRO A 109 1.99 -0.98 -6.79
C PRO A 109 1.55 -1.06 -5.32
N ILE A 110 1.54 0.11 -4.68
CA ILE A 110 0.97 0.34 -3.35
C ILE A 110 -0.11 1.41 -3.50
N PRO A 111 -1.29 1.06 -4.06
CA PRO A 111 -2.42 1.98 -4.09
C PRO A 111 -2.94 2.26 -2.68
N GLU A 112 -3.44 3.47 -2.47
CA GLU A 112 -4.12 3.86 -1.24
C GLU A 112 -5.56 4.29 -1.54
N ILE A 113 -6.51 3.67 -0.84
CA ILE A 113 -7.87 4.18 -0.68
C ILE A 113 -7.91 4.93 0.65
N GLN A 114 -8.38 6.18 0.62
CA GLN A 114 -8.23 7.11 1.74
C GLN A 114 -8.87 6.63 3.05
N PHE A 115 -10.01 5.95 2.98
CA PHE A 115 -10.73 5.43 4.14
C PHE A 115 -11.44 4.13 3.79
N LEU A 116 -11.60 3.25 4.77
CA LEU A 116 -12.27 1.96 4.60
C LEU A 116 -13.70 2.12 4.07
N ALA A 117 -14.43 3.16 4.49
CA ALA A 117 -15.77 3.45 4.00
C ALA A 117 -15.83 3.64 2.48
N TYR A 118 -14.77 4.16 1.87
CA TYR A 118 -14.73 4.38 0.41
C TYR A 118 -14.31 3.13 -0.37
N PHE A 119 -13.78 2.11 0.31
CA PHE A 119 -13.40 0.86 -0.33
C PHE A 119 -14.59 0.17 -1.01
N HIS A 120 -15.80 0.33 -0.50
CA HIS A 120 -17.01 -0.24 -1.09
C HIS A 120 -17.23 0.18 -2.55
N ASN A 121 -16.72 1.35 -2.96
CA ASN A 121 -16.79 1.80 -4.36
C ASN A 121 -15.90 0.96 -5.29
N ALA A 122 -14.94 0.23 -4.75
CA ALA A 122 -13.94 -0.53 -5.52
C ALA A 122 -13.85 -2.00 -5.09
N GLU A 123 -14.80 -2.49 -4.32
CA GLU A 123 -14.84 -3.88 -3.84
C GLU A 123 -14.76 -4.88 -4.99
N ASP A 124 -15.48 -4.60 -6.08
CA ASP A 124 -15.55 -5.52 -7.22
C ASP A 124 -14.20 -5.72 -7.90
N GLN A 125 -13.34 -4.70 -7.96
CA GLN A 125 -11.99 -4.83 -8.49
C GLN A 125 -11.12 -5.79 -7.67
N ILE A 126 -11.34 -5.85 -6.37
CA ILE A 126 -10.63 -6.81 -5.51
C ILE A 126 -11.25 -8.20 -5.66
N ARG A 127 -12.57 -8.30 -5.49
CA ARG A 127 -13.30 -9.56 -5.52
C ARG A 127 -13.31 -10.20 -6.92
N GLY A 128 -13.63 -9.39 -7.94
CA GLY A 128 -13.83 -9.86 -9.31
C GLY A 128 -12.54 -10.00 -10.10
N GLU A 129 -11.50 -9.21 -9.80
CA GLU A 129 -10.28 -9.16 -10.61
C GLU A 129 -9.03 -9.55 -9.81
N ALA A 130 -8.63 -8.74 -8.83
CA ALA A 130 -7.33 -8.92 -8.17
C ALA A 130 -7.18 -10.27 -7.48
N SER A 131 -8.24 -10.78 -6.83
CA SER A 131 -8.19 -12.04 -6.09
C SER A 131 -8.41 -13.28 -6.98
N THR A 132 -9.21 -13.16 -8.04
CA THR A 132 -9.63 -14.30 -8.87
C THR A 132 -8.73 -14.53 -10.07
N LEU A 133 -8.06 -13.51 -10.57
CA LEU A 133 -7.26 -13.59 -11.79
C LEU A 133 -6.17 -14.66 -11.74
N PRO A 134 -5.43 -14.88 -10.63
CA PRO A 134 -4.47 -15.97 -10.54
C PRO A 134 -5.11 -17.35 -10.75
N PHE A 135 -6.33 -17.54 -10.23
CA PHE A 135 -7.06 -18.79 -10.39
C PHE A 135 -7.52 -19.00 -11.84
N PHE A 136 -8.24 -18.02 -12.41
CA PHE A 136 -8.79 -18.15 -13.76
C PHE A 136 -7.73 -18.15 -14.87
N SER A 137 -6.59 -17.54 -14.63
CA SER A 137 -5.46 -17.55 -15.57
C SER A 137 -4.55 -18.77 -15.41
N ASN A 138 -4.90 -19.72 -14.51
CA ASN A 138 -4.03 -20.85 -14.18
C ASN A 138 -2.62 -20.41 -13.72
N GLY A 139 -2.55 -19.34 -12.94
CA GLY A 139 -1.29 -18.79 -12.43
C GLY A 139 -0.48 -17.97 -13.43
N GLN A 140 -0.98 -17.72 -14.64
CA GLN A 140 -0.27 -16.90 -15.63
C GLN A 140 -0.19 -15.43 -15.23
N PHE A 141 -1.21 -14.93 -14.54
CA PHE A 141 -1.28 -13.58 -14.04
C PHE A 141 -1.40 -13.56 -12.51
N VAL A 142 -0.55 -12.79 -11.89
CA VAL A 142 -0.55 -12.57 -10.45
C VAL A 142 -0.61 -11.07 -10.17
N ASN A 143 -1.16 -10.68 -9.03
CA ASN A 143 -1.28 -9.28 -8.63
C ASN A 143 -0.34 -9.00 -7.44
N PRO A 144 0.94 -8.70 -7.65
CA PRO A 144 1.88 -8.33 -6.60
C PRO A 144 1.60 -6.89 -6.10
N MET A 145 0.45 -6.69 -5.48
CA MET A 145 -0.07 -5.39 -5.06
C MET A 145 -0.27 -5.37 -3.55
N VAL A 146 0.02 -4.25 -2.92
CA VAL A 146 -0.29 -3.99 -1.51
C VAL A 146 -1.29 -2.84 -1.43
N LEU A 147 -2.56 -3.15 -1.30
CA LEU A 147 -3.59 -2.14 -1.08
C LEU A 147 -3.53 -1.62 0.35
N ARG A 148 -3.34 -0.32 0.51
CA ARG A 148 -3.43 0.37 1.80
C ARG A 148 -4.80 1.03 1.96
N VAL A 149 -5.44 0.73 3.10
CA VAL A 149 -6.73 1.31 3.44
C VAL A 149 -6.70 1.74 4.92
N PRO A 150 -6.65 3.02 5.24
CA PRO A 150 -6.88 3.51 6.59
C PRO A 150 -8.28 3.12 7.09
N GLY A 151 -8.31 2.47 8.23
CA GLY A 151 -9.55 2.02 8.86
C GLY A 151 -9.36 1.89 10.37
N LEU A 152 -10.36 1.35 11.08
CA LEU A 152 -10.33 1.14 12.53
C LEU A 152 -10.01 2.44 13.29
N GLY A 153 -10.66 3.53 12.89
CA GLY A 153 -10.37 4.87 13.40
C GLY A 153 -10.64 5.03 14.90
N TYR A 154 -9.57 4.98 15.69
CA TYR A 154 -9.56 5.37 17.11
C TYR A 154 -8.97 6.77 17.30
N GLN A 155 -9.18 7.64 16.32
CA GLN A 155 -8.67 9.00 16.35
C GLN A 155 -9.44 9.86 17.36
N LYS A 156 -8.78 10.85 17.91
CA LYS A 156 -9.42 11.87 18.72
C LYS A 156 -10.34 12.73 17.82
N GLY A 157 -11.63 12.76 18.14
CA GLY A 157 -12.65 13.43 17.33
C GLY A 157 -13.33 12.50 16.34
N PHE A 158 -14.54 12.87 15.95
CA PHE A 158 -15.40 12.10 15.07
C PHE A 158 -15.46 12.78 13.69
N GLY A 159 -14.88 12.14 12.68
CA GLY A 159 -14.89 12.62 11.28
C GLY A 159 -16.14 12.24 10.48
N GLY A 160 -17.19 11.75 11.14
CA GLY A 160 -18.40 11.19 10.50
C GLY A 160 -18.24 9.72 10.12
N HIS A 161 -19.33 9.06 9.77
CA HIS A 161 -19.33 7.62 9.45
C HIS A 161 -18.47 7.26 8.21
N PHE A 162 -18.29 8.19 7.28
CA PHE A 162 -17.41 7.99 6.11
C PHE A 162 -15.92 7.96 6.43
N HIS A 163 -15.52 8.37 7.64
CA HIS A 163 -14.12 8.38 8.06
C HIS A 163 -13.84 7.43 9.24
N ASN A 164 -14.86 6.75 9.76
CA ASN A 164 -14.79 5.91 10.96
C ASN A 164 -15.49 4.57 10.73
N ASP A 165 -15.22 3.93 9.60
CA ASP A 165 -15.75 2.62 9.28
C ASP A 165 -14.79 1.51 9.76
N ASN A 166 -15.38 0.45 10.29
CA ASN A 166 -14.67 -0.75 10.76
C ASN A 166 -15.19 -2.03 10.07
N SER A 167 -15.82 -1.90 8.90
CA SER A 167 -16.47 -3.00 8.16
C SER A 167 -15.46 -3.95 7.52
N LEU A 168 -14.54 -4.51 8.30
CA LEU A 168 -13.49 -5.43 7.81
C LEU A 168 -14.05 -6.75 7.28
N THR A 169 -15.28 -7.11 7.62
CA THR A 169 -15.90 -8.37 7.20
C THR A 169 -16.04 -8.49 5.70
N ILE A 170 -16.04 -7.39 4.96
CA ILE A 170 -16.05 -7.35 3.49
C ILE A 170 -14.89 -8.15 2.88
N PHE A 171 -13.74 -8.22 3.55
CA PHE A 171 -12.56 -8.93 3.05
C PHE A 171 -12.55 -10.40 3.43
N ARG A 172 -13.32 -10.81 4.43
CA ARG A 172 -13.27 -12.17 4.99
C ARG A 172 -13.61 -13.25 3.98
N ASP A 173 -14.59 -12.99 3.15
CA ASP A 173 -15.15 -13.98 2.24
C ASP A 173 -14.59 -13.85 0.79
N ILE A 174 -13.56 -13.03 0.60
CA ILE A 174 -12.84 -12.89 -0.66
C ILE A 174 -11.61 -13.81 -0.63
N PRO A 175 -11.59 -14.90 -1.40
CA PRO A 175 -10.45 -15.82 -1.41
C PRO A 175 -9.21 -15.19 -2.05
N GLY A 176 -8.02 -15.65 -1.68
CA GLY A 176 -6.76 -15.21 -2.28
C GLY A 176 -6.19 -13.91 -1.70
N LEU A 177 -6.87 -13.29 -0.73
CA LEU A 177 -6.35 -12.10 -0.05
C LEU A 177 -5.53 -12.48 1.19
N VAL A 178 -4.49 -11.69 1.44
CA VAL A 178 -3.80 -11.63 2.74
C VAL A 178 -4.22 -10.33 3.43
N LEU A 179 -5.00 -10.44 4.49
CA LEU A 179 -5.44 -9.29 5.27
C LEU A 179 -4.47 -9.08 6.44
N ALA A 180 -3.78 -7.94 6.45
CA ALA A 180 -2.87 -7.54 7.51
C ALA A 180 -3.43 -6.33 8.26
N ILE A 181 -3.56 -6.44 9.57
CA ILE A 181 -4.02 -5.37 10.47
C ILE A 181 -2.92 -5.14 11.52
N PRO A 182 -1.93 -4.32 11.20
CA PRO A 182 -0.83 -4.07 12.13
C PRO A 182 -1.30 -3.32 13.37
N SER A 183 -0.81 -3.71 14.54
CA SER A 183 -1.15 -3.10 15.84
C SER A 183 0.04 -2.46 16.57
N ASN A 184 1.26 -2.76 16.18
CA ASN A 184 2.53 -2.26 16.77
C ASN A 184 3.67 -2.32 15.76
#